data_1983d68d55e7325c8dde09359d4f97bb
#
_entry.id   1983d68d55e7325c8dde09359d4f97bb
#
_cell.length_a   1.000
_cell.length_b   1.000
_cell.length_c   1.000
_cell.angle_alpha   90.00
_cell.angle_beta   90.00
_cell.angle_gamma   90.00
#
_symmetry.space_group_name_H-M   'P 1'
#
loop_
_entity.id
_entity.type
_entity.pdbx_description
1 polymer ?
#
loop_
_entity_poly.entity_id
_entity_poly.type
_entity_poly.pdbx_seq_one_letter_code
_entity_poly.pdbx_strand_id
1 'polypeptide(L)'
;MRQTEIRAVFEIILYFALVACITFLIIHFVGQRTVVNGVSMQPTLSDGDNLIVDKLSYRFHDPDRFDIIVFPQEDGRYFIKRIIGLPGENVRIDEDGFIYINGENLQESYGKEVMRDPGLAKDGIQLGADEYFVLGDNRNDSMDSRM
;
A
#
# COMPACT_ATOMS: atom_id res chain seq x y z
N MET A 1 25.35 -44.89 -25.12
CA MET A 1 25.11 -43.53 -25.68
C MET A 1 23.66 -43.08 -25.45
N ARG A 2 22.66 -43.85 -25.87
CA ARG A 2 21.23 -43.44 -25.79
C ARG A 2 20.69 -43.13 -24.38
N GLN A 3 21.13 -43.82 -23.32
CA GLN A 3 20.66 -43.58 -21.94
C GLN A 3 21.25 -42.30 -21.31
N THR A 4 22.48 -41.96 -21.63
CA THR A 4 23.13 -40.74 -21.16
C THR A 4 22.53 -39.50 -21.81
N GLU A 5 22.14 -39.55 -23.07
CA GLU A 5 21.46 -38.44 -23.77
C GLU A 5 20.04 -38.22 -23.23
N ILE A 6 19.28 -39.28 -22.96
CA ILE A 6 17.94 -39.19 -22.34
C ILE A 6 18.03 -38.58 -20.94
N ARG A 7 19.02 -38.96 -20.16
CA ARG A 7 19.24 -38.42 -18.82
C ARG A 7 19.60 -36.92 -18.87
N ALA A 8 20.49 -36.53 -19.80
CA ALA A 8 20.86 -35.13 -19.98
C ALA A 8 19.65 -34.26 -20.39
N VAL A 9 18.82 -34.76 -21.31
CA VAL A 9 17.58 -34.07 -21.71
C VAL A 9 16.62 -33.92 -20.52
N PHE A 10 16.45 -34.99 -19.73
CA PHE A 10 15.59 -34.95 -18.53
C PHE A 10 16.10 -33.95 -17.48
N GLU A 11 17.41 -33.90 -17.23
CA GLU A 11 18.02 -32.91 -16.29
C GLU A 11 17.81 -31.48 -16.78
N ILE A 12 17.91 -31.21 -18.08
CA ILE A 12 17.63 -29.91 -18.67
C ILE A 12 16.16 -29.52 -18.49
N ILE A 13 15.22 -30.43 -18.76
CA ILE A 13 13.78 -30.17 -18.56
C ILE A 13 13.49 -29.87 -17.08
N LEU A 14 14.05 -30.68 -16.18
CA LEU A 14 13.87 -30.46 -14.73
C LEU A 14 14.40 -29.11 -14.28
N TYR A 15 15.57 -28.70 -14.81
CA TYR A 15 16.14 -27.38 -14.52
C TYR A 15 15.19 -26.24 -14.96
N PHE A 16 14.70 -26.29 -16.20
CA PHE A 16 13.76 -25.28 -16.70
C PHE A 16 12.42 -25.29 -15.93
N ALA A 17 11.92 -26.45 -15.55
CA ALA A 17 10.73 -26.58 -14.74
C ALA A 17 10.93 -25.97 -13.34
N LEU A 18 12.09 -26.19 -12.72
CA LEU A 18 12.45 -25.60 -11.44
C LEU A 18 12.53 -24.07 -11.52
N VAL A 19 13.21 -23.54 -12.53
CA VAL A 19 13.33 -22.09 -12.74
C VAL A 19 11.96 -21.48 -12.98
N ALA A 20 11.12 -22.08 -13.80
CA ALA A 20 9.75 -21.60 -14.05
C ALA A 20 8.90 -21.61 -12.76
N CYS A 21 9.01 -22.67 -11.97
CA CYS A 21 8.32 -22.78 -10.68
C CYS A 21 8.76 -21.68 -9.70
N ILE A 22 10.07 -21.46 -9.53
CA ILE A 22 10.61 -20.42 -8.65
C ILE A 22 10.16 -19.03 -9.13
N THR A 23 10.25 -18.77 -10.43
CA THR A 23 9.79 -17.48 -11.01
C THR A 23 8.30 -17.25 -10.75
N PHE A 24 7.48 -18.28 -10.96
CA PHE A 24 6.04 -18.22 -10.65
C PHE A 24 5.78 -17.92 -9.18
N LEU A 25 6.49 -18.60 -8.27
CA LEU A 25 6.34 -18.35 -6.83
C LEU A 25 6.73 -16.92 -6.44
N ILE A 26 7.83 -16.41 -7.00
CA ILE A 26 8.27 -15.02 -6.73
C ILE A 26 7.21 -14.02 -7.19
N ILE A 27 6.75 -14.11 -8.44
CA ILE A 27 5.75 -13.16 -8.99
C ILE A 27 4.41 -13.26 -8.24
N HIS A 28 4.01 -14.48 -7.85
CA HIS A 28 2.71 -14.68 -7.22
C HIS A 28 2.69 -14.29 -5.74
N PHE A 29 3.76 -14.56 -4.99
CA PHE A 29 3.79 -14.43 -3.53
C PHE A 29 4.64 -13.29 -2.99
N VAL A 30 5.64 -12.81 -3.74
CA VAL A 30 6.62 -11.85 -3.22
C VAL A 30 6.33 -10.43 -3.69
N GLY A 31 6.12 -10.21 -4.98
CA GLY A 31 5.94 -8.87 -5.50
C GLY A 31 5.14 -8.81 -6.80
N GLN A 32 4.44 -7.70 -6.98
CA GLN A 32 3.67 -7.42 -8.19
C GLN A 32 4.00 -6.03 -8.71
N ARG A 33 4.33 -5.95 -10.00
CA ARG A 33 4.45 -4.65 -10.67
C ARG A 33 3.06 -4.04 -10.88
N THR A 34 2.94 -2.77 -10.54
CA THR A 34 1.77 -1.96 -10.82
C THR A 34 2.16 -0.57 -11.32
N VAL A 35 1.22 0.16 -11.89
CA VAL A 35 1.40 1.54 -12.35
C VAL A 35 0.48 2.43 -11.55
N VAL A 36 1.00 3.56 -11.07
CA VAL A 36 0.22 4.58 -10.37
C VAL A 36 -0.76 5.22 -11.35
N ASN A 37 -2.02 5.25 -10.98
CA ASN A 37 -3.07 5.95 -11.72
C ASN A 37 -3.65 7.05 -10.83
N GLY A 38 -3.46 8.30 -11.26
CA GLY A 38 -3.99 9.47 -10.59
C GLY A 38 -2.96 10.24 -9.77
N VAL A 39 -3.43 11.29 -9.13
CA VAL A 39 -2.59 12.33 -8.51
C VAL A 39 -2.65 12.34 -6.99
N SER A 40 -3.43 11.45 -6.39
CA SER A 40 -3.74 11.47 -4.94
C SER A 40 -2.53 11.28 -4.03
N MET A 41 -1.43 10.72 -4.54
CA MET A 41 -0.19 10.47 -3.78
C MET A 41 0.93 11.46 -4.13
N GLN A 42 0.65 12.50 -4.92
CA GLN A 42 1.63 13.56 -5.17
C GLN A 42 1.94 14.33 -3.88
N PRO A 43 3.21 14.75 -3.65
CA PRO A 43 4.36 14.66 -4.56
C PRO A 43 5.13 13.33 -4.46
N THR A 44 4.76 12.42 -3.54
CA THR A 44 5.50 11.19 -3.28
C THR A 44 5.50 10.22 -4.45
N LEU A 45 4.32 10.07 -5.09
CA LEU A 45 4.14 9.25 -6.28
C LEU A 45 3.41 10.07 -7.35
N SER A 46 3.87 9.95 -8.59
CA SER A 46 3.30 10.61 -9.76
C SER A 46 2.48 9.65 -10.61
N ASP A 47 1.51 10.19 -11.34
CA ASP A 47 0.77 9.42 -12.34
C ASP A 47 1.73 8.81 -13.36
N GLY A 48 1.56 7.53 -13.65
CA GLY A 48 2.43 6.77 -14.55
C GLY A 48 3.67 6.12 -13.88
N ASP A 49 3.95 6.38 -12.61
CA ASP A 49 5.06 5.75 -11.90
C ASP A 49 4.89 4.23 -11.84
N ASN A 50 6.01 3.51 -12.01
CA ASN A 50 6.03 2.06 -11.88
C ASN A 50 6.44 1.65 -10.47
N LEU A 51 5.61 0.87 -9.83
CA LEU A 51 5.83 0.37 -8.47
C LEU A 51 5.99 -1.14 -8.46
N ILE A 52 6.71 -1.62 -7.45
CA ILE A 52 6.68 -3.03 -7.04
C ILE A 52 5.96 -3.09 -5.69
N VAL A 53 4.78 -3.70 -5.69
CA VAL A 53 3.99 -3.91 -4.48
C VAL A 53 4.53 -5.14 -3.78
N ASP A 54 5.00 -4.97 -2.55
CA ASP A 54 5.40 -6.07 -1.68
C ASP A 54 4.15 -6.79 -1.15
N LYS A 55 4.08 -8.09 -1.39
CA LYS A 55 2.97 -8.95 -0.93
C LYS A 55 3.36 -9.83 0.25
N LEU A 56 4.63 -9.81 0.62
CA LEU A 56 5.18 -10.75 1.59
C LEU A 56 5.28 -10.17 2.98
N SER A 57 5.71 -8.91 3.11
CA SER A 57 6.02 -8.29 4.40
C SER A 57 4.84 -8.34 5.37
N TYR A 58 3.65 -7.96 4.94
CA TYR A 58 2.44 -7.96 5.78
C TYR A 58 1.84 -9.35 6.09
N ARG A 59 2.56 -10.42 5.73
CA ARG A 59 2.28 -11.77 6.25
C ARG A 59 3.03 -12.07 7.55
N PHE A 60 4.02 -11.26 7.89
CA PHE A 60 4.92 -11.48 9.03
C PHE A 60 4.87 -10.37 10.07
N HIS A 61 4.41 -9.19 9.70
CA HIS A 61 4.19 -8.04 10.59
C HIS A 61 3.00 -7.21 10.10
N ASP A 62 2.40 -6.48 11.01
CA ASP A 62 1.32 -5.55 10.70
C ASP A 62 1.87 -4.30 9.99
N PRO A 63 1.03 -3.60 9.19
CA PRO A 63 1.42 -2.34 8.60
C PRO A 63 1.72 -1.26 9.64
N ASP A 64 2.79 -0.51 9.42
CA ASP A 64 3.21 0.58 10.29
C ASP A 64 2.62 1.94 9.85
N ARG A 65 2.63 2.90 10.79
CA ARG A 65 2.28 4.28 10.46
C ARG A 65 3.23 4.84 9.41
N PHE A 66 2.66 5.54 8.45
CA PHE A 66 3.29 6.11 7.26
C PHE A 66 3.64 5.13 6.13
N ASP A 67 3.39 3.85 6.30
CA ASP A 67 3.48 2.93 5.17
C ASP A 67 2.52 3.34 4.05
N ILE A 68 2.98 3.15 2.80
CA ILE A 68 2.14 3.31 1.61
C ILE A 68 1.59 1.94 1.26
N ILE A 69 0.27 1.81 1.31
CA ILE A 69 -0.42 0.56 1.04
C ILE A 69 -1.24 0.62 -0.25
N VAL A 70 -1.41 -0.55 -0.86
CA VAL A 70 -2.27 -0.77 -2.02
C VAL A 70 -3.40 -1.72 -1.60
N PHE A 71 -4.64 -1.29 -1.71
CA PHE A 71 -5.79 -2.09 -1.29
C PHE A 71 -6.95 -1.99 -2.29
N PRO A 72 -7.76 -3.06 -2.41
CA PRO A 72 -8.90 -3.08 -3.31
C PRO A 72 -10.06 -2.24 -2.78
N GLN A 73 -10.80 -1.63 -3.70
CA GLN A 73 -12.10 -1.03 -3.46
C GLN A 73 -13.23 -1.95 -3.94
N GLU A 74 -14.44 -1.70 -3.49
CA GLU A 74 -15.63 -2.50 -3.84
C GLU A 74 -15.91 -2.53 -5.35
N ASP A 75 -15.53 -1.48 -6.07
CA ASP A 75 -15.69 -1.37 -7.53
C ASP A 75 -14.59 -2.07 -8.33
N GLY A 76 -13.68 -2.79 -7.66
CA GLY A 76 -12.58 -3.54 -8.26
C GLY A 76 -11.35 -2.71 -8.60
N ARG A 77 -11.36 -1.41 -8.34
CA ARG A 77 -10.16 -0.56 -8.44
C ARG A 77 -9.24 -0.77 -7.24
N TYR A 78 -7.97 -0.43 -7.39
CA TYR A 78 -7.01 -0.42 -6.30
C TYR A 78 -6.67 1.02 -5.94
N PHE A 79 -6.67 1.32 -4.65
CA PHE A 79 -6.22 2.60 -4.11
C PHE A 79 -4.82 2.47 -3.54
N ILE A 80 -4.07 3.57 -3.67
CA ILE A 80 -2.76 3.75 -3.07
C ILE A 80 -2.89 4.90 -2.08
N LYS A 81 -2.63 4.65 -0.79
CA LYS A 81 -2.75 5.64 0.28
C LYS A 81 -1.67 5.42 1.33
N ARG A 82 -1.46 6.43 2.15
CA ARG A 82 -0.56 6.39 3.31
C ARG A 82 -1.34 6.14 4.58
N ILE A 83 -0.86 5.24 5.41
CA ILE A 83 -1.41 4.98 6.75
C ILE A 83 -1.08 6.16 7.66
N ILE A 84 -2.11 6.71 8.29
CA ILE A 84 -2.03 7.81 9.25
C ILE A 84 -2.46 7.37 10.63
N GLY A 85 -3.57 6.63 10.74
CA GLY A 85 -4.05 6.06 12.00
C GLY A 85 -3.90 4.55 12.01
N LEU A 86 -3.53 4.02 13.16
CA LEU A 86 -3.37 2.58 13.41
C LEU A 86 -4.61 2.01 14.14
N PRO A 87 -4.82 0.70 14.13
CA PRO A 87 -5.91 0.06 14.84
C PRO A 87 -6.03 0.51 16.30
N GLY A 88 -7.26 0.80 16.72
CA GLY A 88 -7.58 1.23 18.08
C GLY A 88 -7.30 2.69 18.39
N GLU A 89 -6.76 3.47 17.46
CA GLU A 89 -6.48 4.88 17.68
C GLU A 89 -7.69 5.77 17.39
N ASN A 90 -7.73 6.94 18.02
CA ASN A 90 -8.63 8.03 17.68
C ASN A 90 -7.90 9.01 16.76
N VAL A 91 -8.43 9.24 15.57
CA VAL A 91 -7.86 10.17 14.58
C VAL A 91 -8.77 11.36 14.44
N ARG A 92 -8.25 12.57 14.70
CA ARG A 92 -8.96 13.84 14.50
C ARG A 92 -8.15 14.78 13.62
N ILE A 93 -8.83 15.51 12.77
CA ILE A 93 -8.24 16.56 11.93
C ILE A 93 -8.95 17.86 12.25
N ASP A 94 -8.20 18.90 12.61
CA ASP A 94 -8.79 20.20 12.91
C ASP A 94 -9.02 21.07 11.66
N GLU A 95 -9.60 22.25 11.86
CA GLU A 95 -9.92 23.19 10.77
C GLU A 95 -8.68 23.83 10.14
N ASP A 96 -7.54 23.79 10.83
CA ASP A 96 -6.24 24.25 10.31
C ASP A 96 -5.49 23.14 9.56
N GLY A 97 -6.07 21.94 9.50
CA GLY A 97 -5.53 20.78 8.78
C GLY A 97 -4.49 19.98 9.56
N PHE A 98 -4.32 20.22 10.87
CA PHE A 98 -3.46 19.42 11.73
C PHE A 98 -4.13 18.11 12.11
N ILE A 99 -3.33 17.04 12.10
CA ILE A 99 -3.77 15.70 12.45
C ILE A 99 -3.41 15.39 13.89
N TYR A 100 -4.35 14.83 14.63
CA TYR A 100 -4.18 14.41 16.01
C TYR A 100 -4.46 12.91 16.13
N ILE A 101 -3.56 12.21 16.80
CA ILE A 101 -3.71 10.79 17.15
C ILE A 101 -3.85 10.71 18.68
N ASN A 102 -4.97 10.17 19.15
CA ASN A 102 -5.27 10.06 20.58
C ASN A 102 -5.15 11.41 21.32
N GLY A 103 -5.42 12.52 20.63
CA GLY A 103 -5.33 13.88 21.16
C GLY A 103 -3.96 14.54 21.06
N GLU A 104 -2.93 13.83 20.61
CA GLU A 104 -1.58 14.39 20.39
C GLU A 104 -1.38 14.76 18.91
N ASN A 105 -0.77 15.93 18.68
CA ASN A 105 -0.50 16.40 17.31
C ASN A 105 0.52 15.48 16.61
N LEU A 106 0.12 14.93 15.49
CA LEU A 106 0.98 14.07 14.66
C LEU A 106 1.95 14.93 13.85
N GLN A 107 3.24 14.79 14.12
CA GLN A 107 4.29 15.43 13.32
C GLN A 107 4.54 14.63 12.04
N GLU A 108 4.17 15.21 10.90
CA GLU A 108 4.39 14.58 9.60
C GLU A 108 4.64 15.64 8.52
N SER A 109 5.25 15.25 7.41
CA SER A 109 5.65 16.15 6.32
C SER A 109 5.30 15.62 4.92
N TYR A 110 4.36 14.67 4.86
CA TYR A 110 4.01 14.01 3.59
C TYR A 110 2.97 14.80 2.78
N GLY A 111 2.16 15.63 3.44
CA GLY A 111 1.13 16.41 2.78
C GLY A 111 1.71 17.39 1.77
N LYS A 112 1.19 17.37 0.52
CA LYS A 112 1.57 18.31 -0.55
C LYS A 112 1.23 19.75 -0.20
N GLU A 113 0.10 19.95 0.46
CA GLU A 113 -0.44 21.25 0.88
C GLU A 113 -1.15 21.09 2.23
N VAL A 114 -1.41 22.21 2.88
CA VAL A 114 -2.28 22.25 4.06
C VAL A 114 -3.66 21.70 3.67
N MET A 115 -4.16 20.77 4.48
CA MET A 115 -5.46 20.14 4.29
C MET A 115 -6.57 21.15 4.56
N ARG A 116 -7.51 21.30 3.61
CA ARG A 116 -8.60 22.28 3.69
C ARG A 116 -9.89 21.71 4.26
N ASP A 117 -10.08 20.41 4.11
CA ASP A 117 -11.29 19.72 4.54
C ASP A 117 -10.93 18.51 5.41
N PRO A 118 -11.25 18.53 6.71
CA PRO A 118 -11.06 17.42 7.60
C PRO A 118 -12.06 16.27 7.35
N GLY A 119 -13.16 16.51 6.62
CA GLY A 119 -14.21 15.53 6.36
C GLY A 119 -14.76 14.91 7.65
N LEU A 120 -14.99 13.61 7.63
CA LEU A 120 -15.51 12.85 8.77
C LEU A 120 -14.58 12.88 10.00
N ALA A 121 -13.29 13.16 9.82
CA ALA A 121 -12.32 13.19 10.91
C ALA A 121 -12.36 14.48 11.75
N LYS A 122 -13.22 15.46 11.42
CA LYS A 122 -13.37 16.72 12.17
C LYS A 122 -13.69 16.47 13.64
N ASP A 123 -14.63 15.58 13.91
CA ASP A 123 -15.11 15.28 15.27
C ASP A 123 -14.34 14.13 15.93
N GLY A 124 -13.38 13.55 15.21
CA GLY A 124 -12.61 12.39 15.63
C GLY A 124 -13.26 11.06 15.22
N ILE A 125 -12.46 10.16 14.68
CA ILE A 125 -12.85 8.80 14.29
C ILE A 125 -12.12 7.82 15.20
N GLN A 126 -12.87 7.00 15.92
CA GLN A 126 -12.32 5.90 16.69
C GLN A 126 -12.17 4.69 15.79
N LEU A 127 -10.94 4.26 15.56
CA LEU A 127 -10.63 3.08 14.74
C LEU A 127 -10.88 1.79 15.53
N GLY A 128 -11.43 0.79 14.85
CA GLY A 128 -11.56 -0.57 15.37
C GLY A 128 -10.23 -1.32 15.42
N ALA A 129 -10.26 -2.59 15.86
CA ALA A 129 -9.07 -3.42 16.05
C ALA A 129 -8.36 -3.80 14.73
N ASP A 130 -9.08 -3.74 13.60
CA ASP A 130 -8.57 -4.09 12.27
C ASP A 130 -8.73 -2.93 11.27
N GLU A 131 -8.90 -1.70 11.78
CA GLU A 131 -9.15 -0.53 10.95
C GLU A 131 -7.94 0.40 10.93
N TYR A 132 -7.60 0.87 9.73
CA TYR A 132 -6.56 1.85 9.48
C TYR A 132 -7.19 3.13 8.91
N PHE A 133 -6.71 4.27 9.35
CA PHE A 133 -7.07 5.55 8.73
C PHE A 133 -6.00 5.94 7.72
N VAL A 134 -6.39 6.12 6.48
CA VAL A 134 -5.47 6.39 5.37
C VAL A 134 -5.76 7.71 4.69
N LEU A 135 -4.70 8.39 4.26
CA LEU A 135 -4.79 9.64 3.49
C LEU A 135 -3.96 9.55 2.21
N GLY A 136 -4.39 10.28 1.19
CA GLY A 136 -3.51 10.63 0.08
C GLY A 136 -2.52 11.73 0.48
N ASP A 137 -1.32 11.74 -0.05
CA ASP A 137 -0.34 12.81 0.18
C ASP A 137 -0.80 14.13 -0.48
N ASN A 138 -1.52 14.04 -1.59
CA ASN A 138 -2.25 15.18 -2.16
C ASN A 138 -3.58 15.39 -1.43
N ARG A 139 -3.51 15.94 -0.22
CA ARG A 139 -4.60 16.09 0.76
C ARG A 139 -5.87 16.69 0.20
N ASN A 140 -5.74 17.63 -0.74
CA ASN A 140 -6.87 18.37 -1.31
C ASN A 140 -7.42 17.77 -2.61
N ASP A 141 -6.77 16.71 -3.12
CA ASP A 141 -7.20 15.97 -4.33
C ASP A 141 -7.02 14.46 -4.10
N SER A 142 -7.70 13.95 -3.08
CA SER A 142 -7.65 12.54 -2.70
C SER A 142 -9.00 12.08 -2.15
N MET A 143 -9.49 10.98 -2.69
CA MET A 143 -10.56 10.19 -2.08
C MET A 143 -9.92 9.24 -1.06
N ASP A 144 -10.23 9.42 0.23
CA ASP A 144 -9.60 8.68 1.32
C ASP A 144 -10.52 8.55 2.55
N SER A 145 -9.98 8.19 3.72
CA SER A 145 -10.76 7.90 4.94
C SER A 145 -11.53 9.09 5.52
N ARG A 146 -11.44 10.28 4.95
CA ARG A 146 -12.21 11.46 5.34
C ARG A 146 -13.62 11.51 4.75
N MET A 147 -13.95 10.61 3.79
CA MET A 147 -15.20 10.62 3.04
C MET A 147 -16.17 9.52 3.49
#